data_135725dd9a26f42d75e752e7c49561be
#
_entry.id   135725dd9a26f42d75e752e7c49561be
#
_cell.length_a   1.000
_cell.length_b   1.000
_cell.length_c   1.000
_cell.angle_alpha   90.00
_cell.angle_beta   90.00
_cell.angle_gamma   90.00
#
_symmetry.space_group_name_H-M   'P 1'
#
loop_
_entity.id
_entity.type
_entity.pdbx_description
1 polymer ?
#
loop_
_entity_poly.entity_id
_entity_poly.type
_entity_poly.pdbx_seq_one_letter_code
_entity_poly.pdbx_strand_id
1 'polypeptide(L)'
;MDKAKMNLDKWIFTENPTIFFENTPVGRCKKEVWDMSEEEVDRVLREDYGIPAPPELDKAGSYIQTTPRGEQIENRRKSDIVFVPVACTENHGMHLPTGQDLFQVTMFLEGMKRHLAKQGKVLNIAWPCLLYGGHPYHHIGMPGTVIMPQEVVVETVVHVMAGLWDDGYRKIILVNNHGQLWNLVTGLQQFTKRYQVPGIFEVFDWHRSVREFFQPNNGQENCMETPFNHACESETSLGLLGFPDMIDMSRAVDTKPEPFLDTGWFDNSTDNYHRPHRWDEGEGHAAIERYATPEGCVGTPTIATADKAKRPILAICRMLELLYDEISTKYPAGEVPKAETMTMRTSEEIAPFLKEPLSEGWKSIWQLPKIGPAESL
;
A
#
# COMPACT_ATOMS: atom_id res chain seq x y z
N MET A 1 -17.91 -25.71 2.43
CA MET A 1 -18.58 -24.92 3.48
C MET A 1 -20.08 -25.08 3.35
N ASP A 2 -20.78 -25.45 4.41
CA ASP A 2 -22.22 -25.67 4.35
C ASP A 2 -22.94 -24.30 4.37
N LYS A 3 -23.44 -23.86 3.21
CA LYS A 3 -24.13 -22.57 3.04
C LYS A 3 -25.35 -22.42 4.00
N ALA A 4 -25.90 -23.53 4.47
CA ALA A 4 -27.07 -23.55 5.39
C ALA A 4 -26.74 -23.06 6.81
N LYS A 5 -25.43 -22.93 7.18
CA LYS A 5 -25.00 -22.44 8.49
C LYS A 5 -24.41 -21.01 8.45
N MET A 6 -24.31 -20.41 7.26
CA MET A 6 -23.85 -19.05 7.11
C MET A 6 -25.00 -18.06 7.26
N ASN A 7 -24.79 -16.98 8.01
CA ASN A 7 -25.69 -15.83 7.96
C ASN A 7 -25.52 -15.16 6.60
N LEU A 8 -26.38 -15.53 5.63
CA LEU A 8 -26.28 -15.12 4.23
C LEU A 8 -26.31 -13.59 4.05
N ASP A 9 -26.93 -12.87 4.98
CA ASP A 9 -27.03 -11.41 4.92
C ASP A 9 -25.68 -10.70 5.14
N LYS A 10 -24.70 -11.41 5.70
CA LYS A 10 -23.35 -10.88 5.93
C LYS A 10 -22.45 -10.98 4.71
N TRP A 11 -22.83 -11.70 3.67
CA TRP A 11 -21.96 -12.05 2.56
C TRP A 11 -22.60 -11.75 1.21
N ILE A 12 -21.78 -11.28 0.28
CA ILE A 12 -22.09 -11.07 -1.12
C ILE A 12 -21.33 -12.13 -1.91
N PHE A 13 -22.06 -13.04 -2.54
CA PHE A 13 -21.48 -14.13 -3.32
C PHE A 13 -21.22 -13.72 -4.76
N THR A 14 -20.23 -14.35 -5.37
CA THR A 14 -19.98 -14.30 -6.81
C THR A 14 -20.37 -15.64 -7.45
N GLU A 15 -20.26 -15.75 -8.76
CA GLU A 15 -20.45 -17.02 -9.46
C GLU A 15 -19.35 -18.02 -9.10
N ASN A 16 -18.14 -17.54 -8.80
CA ASN A 16 -17.06 -18.38 -8.28
C ASN A 16 -17.30 -18.68 -6.78
N PRO A 17 -17.52 -19.96 -6.39
CA PRO A 17 -17.85 -20.34 -5.03
C PRO A 17 -16.71 -20.07 -4.01
N THR A 18 -15.51 -19.80 -4.46
CA THR A 18 -14.36 -19.49 -3.60
C THR A 18 -14.16 -17.99 -3.38
N ILE A 19 -14.88 -17.15 -4.15
CA ILE A 19 -14.81 -15.69 -4.07
C ILE A 19 -16.13 -15.13 -3.53
N PHE A 20 -16.05 -14.46 -2.42
CA PHE A 20 -17.18 -13.77 -1.80
C PHE A 20 -16.66 -12.57 -0.99
N PHE A 21 -17.50 -11.57 -0.79
CA PHE A 21 -17.16 -10.34 -0.09
C PHE A 21 -18.05 -10.16 1.13
N GLU A 22 -17.58 -9.48 2.15
CA GLU A 22 -18.43 -9.07 3.26
C GLU A 22 -19.45 -8.02 2.79
N ASN A 23 -20.67 -8.05 3.29
CA ASN A 23 -21.67 -7.03 3.00
C ASN A 23 -21.44 -5.75 3.81
N THR A 24 -20.31 -5.12 3.57
CA THR A 24 -19.84 -3.85 4.13
C THR A 24 -19.70 -2.83 2.99
N PRO A 25 -19.49 -1.55 3.26
CA PRO A 25 -19.14 -0.58 2.21
C PRO A 25 -17.94 -1.04 1.37
N VAL A 26 -16.91 -1.58 2.04
CA VAL A 26 -15.70 -2.11 1.39
C VAL A 26 -16.03 -3.30 0.48
N GLY A 27 -16.77 -4.28 0.98
CA GLY A 27 -17.11 -5.46 0.17
C GLY A 27 -18.04 -5.13 -1.00
N ARG A 28 -18.94 -4.15 -0.85
CA ARG A 28 -19.76 -3.66 -1.97
C ARG A 28 -18.93 -2.94 -3.03
N CYS A 29 -17.98 -2.10 -2.62
CA CYS A 29 -17.04 -1.44 -3.53
C CYS A 29 -16.23 -2.46 -4.36
N LYS A 30 -15.70 -3.50 -3.71
CA LYS A 30 -15.01 -4.59 -4.41
C LYS A 30 -15.94 -5.34 -5.37
N LYS A 31 -17.18 -5.62 -4.94
CA LYS A 31 -18.16 -6.32 -5.77
C LYS A 31 -18.55 -5.51 -7.01
N GLU A 32 -18.66 -4.20 -6.87
CA GLU A 32 -18.91 -3.30 -8.01
C GLU A 32 -17.80 -3.44 -9.07
N VAL A 33 -16.53 -3.35 -8.66
CA VAL A 33 -15.41 -3.55 -9.59
C VAL A 33 -15.36 -4.97 -10.14
N TRP A 34 -15.75 -5.96 -9.33
CA TRP A 34 -15.81 -7.37 -9.74
C TRP A 34 -16.81 -7.59 -10.87
N ASP A 35 -17.94 -6.89 -10.86
CA ASP A 35 -19.05 -7.06 -11.79
C ASP A 35 -18.93 -6.21 -13.09
N MET A 36 -17.98 -5.26 -13.14
CA MET A 36 -17.75 -4.44 -14.33
C MET A 36 -17.30 -5.30 -15.52
N SER A 37 -17.69 -4.91 -16.73
CA SER A 37 -17.11 -5.47 -17.96
C SER A 37 -15.68 -4.99 -18.15
N GLU A 38 -14.90 -5.67 -19.01
CA GLU A 38 -13.52 -5.26 -19.33
C GLU A 38 -13.48 -3.87 -19.97
N GLU A 39 -14.46 -3.55 -20.83
CA GLU A 39 -14.59 -2.23 -21.46
C GLU A 39 -14.87 -1.14 -20.44
N GLU A 40 -15.69 -1.44 -19.42
CA GLU A 40 -15.98 -0.50 -18.35
C GLU A 40 -14.78 -0.27 -17.45
N VAL A 41 -14.06 -1.33 -17.08
CA VAL A 41 -12.80 -1.22 -16.32
C VAL A 41 -11.79 -0.37 -17.07
N ASP A 42 -11.56 -0.64 -18.36
CA ASP A 42 -10.62 0.11 -19.20
C ASP A 42 -11.03 1.60 -19.31
N ARG A 43 -12.32 1.87 -19.55
CA ARG A 43 -12.85 3.22 -19.60
C ARG A 43 -12.63 3.98 -18.29
N VAL A 44 -12.98 3.40 -17.16
CA VAL A 44 -12.84 4.05 -15.84
C VAL A 44 -11.37 4.31 -15.51
N LEU A 45 -10.48 3.35 -15.77
CA LEU A 45 -9.04 3.57 -15.57
C LEU A 45 -8.53 4.75 -16.39
N ARG A 46 -8.85 4.82 -17.66
CA ARG A 46 -8.38 5.90 -18.56
C ARG A 46 -9.03 7.24 -18.29
N GLU A 47 -10.37 7.26 -18.23
CA GLU A 47 -11.11 8.52 -18.15
C GLU A 47 -11.10 9.10 -16.75
N ASP A 48 -11.24 8.27 -15.70
CA ASP A 48 -11.32 8.76 -14.33
C ASP A 48 -9.93 8.91 -13.70
N TYR A 49 -9.09 7.89 -13.80
CA TYR A 49 -7.79 7.85 -13.13
C TYR A 49 -6.61 8.25 -14.02
N GLY A 50 -6.78 8.26 -15.35
CA GLY A 50 -5.70 8.53 -16.30
C GLY A 50 -4.59 7.47 -16.23
N ILE A 51 -4.93 6.20 -16.11
CA ILE A 51 -4.03 5.04 -16.11
C ILE A 51 -4.25 4.27 -17.42
N PRO A 52 -3.21 3.93 -18.19
CA PRO A 52 -1.78 4.13 -17.91
C PRO A 52 -1.31 5.59 -18.10
N ALA A 53 -0.29 5.98 -17.34
CA ALA A 53 0.37 7.27 -17.47
C ALA A 53 1.83 7.16 -17.00
N PRO A 54 2.75 7.97 -17.57
CA PRO A 54 4.12 8.04 -17.07
C PRO A 54 4.16 8.45 -15.59
N PRO A 55 5.14 7.98 -14.81
CA PRO A 55 5.33 8.40 -13.42
C PRO A 55 5.51 9.92 -13.32
N GLU A 56 4.94 10.53 -12.27
CA GLU A 56 4.92 11.98 -12.05
C GLU A 56 5.86 12.43 -10.92
N LEU A 57 6.87 11.61 -10.59
CA LEU A 57 7.75 11.84 -9.44
C LEU A 57 8.44 13.22 -9.42
N ASP A 58 8.76 13.80 -10.56
CA ASP A 58 9.39 15.11 -10.72
C ASP A 58 8.44 16.21 -11.18
N LYS A 59 7.18 15.86 -11.44
CA LYS A 59 6.17 16.81 -11.92
C LYS A 59 5.73 17.75 -10.80
N ALA A 60 5.74 19.06 -11.10
CA ALA A 60 5.29 20.08 -10.18
C ALA A 60 3.85 19.85 -9.72
N GLY A 61 3.62 19.95 -8.40
CA GLY A 61 2.31 19.79 -7.79
C GLY A 61 1.85 18.34 -7.61
N SER A 62 2.58 17.32 -8.08
CA SER A 62 2.18 15.91 -7.90
C SER A 62 2.36 15.44 -6.47
N TYR A 63 3.40 15.89 -5.79
CA TYR A 63 3.75 15.54 -4.41
C TYR A 63 3.86 16.78 -3.54
N ILE A 64 3.76 16.62 -2.22
CA ILE A 64 3.95 17.76 -1.30
C ILE A 64 5.35 18.39 -1.47
N GLN A 65 6.36 17.57 -1.78
CA GLN A 65 7.74 18.03 -2.00
C GLN A 65 7.97 18.68 -3.38
N THR A 66 7.07 18.48 -4.32
CA THR A 66 7.09 19.17 -5.64
C THR A 66 6.10 20.33 -5.72
N THR A 67 5.50 20.70 -4.58
CA THR A 67 4.53 21.78 -4.42
C THR A 67 5.15 22.92 -3.60
N PRO A 68 5.05 24.19 -4.01
CA PRO A 68 5.52 25.33 -3.21
C PRO A 68 4.87 25.33 -1.82
N ARG A 69 5.64 25.63 -0.76
CA ARG A 69 5.19 25.53 0.62
C ARG A 69 3.88 26.30 0.91
N GLY A 70 3.70 27.48 0.35
CA GLY A 70 2.45 28.25 0.53
C GLY A 70 1.22 27.49 0.04
N GLU A 71 1.29 26.94 -1.17
CA GLU A 71 0.25 26.12 -1.76
C GLU A 71 0.05 24.81 -0.99
N GLN A 72 1.13 24.20 -0.52
CA GLN A 72 1.07 23.00 0.31
C GLN A 72 0.26 23.24 1.60
N ILE A 73 0.46 24.39 2.27
CA ILE A 73 -0.31 24.79 3.45
C ILE A 73 -1.79 24.98 3.11
N GLU A 74 -2.10 25.61 1.98
CA GLU A 74 -3.48 25.79 1.51
C GLU A 74 -4.16 24.44 1.21
N ASN A 75 -3.45 23.53 0.56
CA ASN A 75 -3.93 22.20 0.25
C ASN A 75 -4.17 21.39 1.53
N ARG A 76 -3.27 21.44 2.50
CA ARG A 76 -3.41 20.78 3.80
C ARG A 76 -4.60 21.32 4.61
N ARG A 77 -4.90 22.61 4.52
CA ARG A 77 -6.09 23.20 5.17
C ARG A 77 -7.40 22.71 4.56
N LYS A 78 -7.39 22.31 3.29
CA LYS A 78 -8.55 21.70 2.62
C LYS A 78 -8.67 20.21 2.93
N SER A 79 -7.53 19.51 3.07
CA SER A 79 -7.47 18.11 3.40
C SER A 79 -6.16 17.83 4.15
N ASP A 80 -6.24 17.52 5.43
CA ASP A 80 -5.08 17.15 6.25
C ASP A 80 -4.79 15.63 6.23
N ILE A 81 -5.33 14.97 5.21
CA ILE A 81 -4.99 13.59 4.86
C ILE A 81 -3.74 13.61 3.97
N VAL A 82 -2.77 12.77 4.26
CA VAL A 82 -1.60 12.54 3.41
C VAL A 82 -1.37 11.06 3.20
N PHE A 83 -1.23 10.67 1.94
CA PHE A 83 -0.80 9.33 1.56
C PHE A 83 0.71 9.32 1.35
N VAL A 84 1.37 8.34 1.92
CA VAL A 84 2.82 8.18 1.87
C VAL A 84 3.13 6.88 1.14
N PRO A 85 3.59 6.93 -0.12
CA PRO A 85 4.07 5.74 -0.80
C PRO A 85 5.25 5.13 -0.05
N VAL A 86 5.25 3.82 0.12
CA VAL A 86 6.37 3.08 0.73
C VAL A 86 6.73 1.90 -0.16
N ALA A 87 7.96 1.89 -0.63
CA ALA A 87 8.48 0.92 -1.58
C ALA A 87 9.94 0.60 -1.28
N CYS A 88 10.62 -0.10 -2.18
CA CYS A 88 12.03 -0.40 -2.06
C CYS A 88 12.73 -0.44 -3.42
N THR A 89 14.05 -0.57 -3.40
CA THR A 89 14.87 -0.95 -4.54
C THR A 89 15.20 -2.42 -4.41
N GLU A 90 14.66 -3.22 -5.30
CA GLU A 90 14.74 -4.67 -5.26
C GLU A 90 14.94 -5.26 -6.67
N ASN A 91 15.68 -6.34 -6.76
CA ASN A 91 15.74 -7.12 -7.98
C ASN A 91 14.34 -7.68 -8.31
N HIS A 92 13.88 -7.45 -9.53
CA HIS A 92 12.61 -7.97 -10.04
C HIS A 92 12.84 -8.72 -11.36
N GLY A 93 13.70 -9.72 -11.33
CA GLY A 93 14.08 -10.47 -12.50
C GLY A 93 14.97 -9.67 -13.46
N MET A 94 15.20 -10.24 -14.64
CA MET A 94 16.00 -9.59 -15.68
C MET A 94 15.17 -8.69 -16.58
N HIS A 95 13.86 -8.66 -16.43
CA HIS A 95 12.90 -8.02 -17.33
C HIS A 95 12.24 -6.77 -16.75
N LEU A 96 12.21 -6.62 -15.43
CA LEU A 96 11.61 -5.47 -14.74
C LEU A 96 12.68 -4.51 -14.18
N PRO A 97 12.35 -3.23 -14.00
CA PRO A 97 13.26 -2.29 -13.33
C PRO A 97 13.36 -2.60 -11.82
N THR A 98 14.52 -2.32 -11.22
CA THR A 98 14.71 -2.48 -9.77
C THR A 98 13.87 -1.51 -8.92
N GLY A 99 13.26 -0.51 -9.53
CA GLY A 99 12.28 0.41 -8.93
C GLY A 99 10.83 -0.01 -9.14
N GLN A 100 10.58 -1.26 -9.50
CA GLN A 100 9.23 -1.79 -9.79
C GLN A 100 8.21 -1.41 -8.71
N ASP A 101 8.53 -1.67 -7.47
CA ASP A 101 7.66 -1.36 -6.34
C ASP A 101 7.32 0.13 -6.22
N LEU A 102 8.32 0.97 -6.42
CA LEU A 102 8.14 2.42 -6.39
C LEU A 102 7.17 2.89 -7.47
N PHE A 103 7.37 2.42 -8.70
CA PHE A 103 6.55 2.85 -9.83
C PHE A 103 5.11 2.31 -9.71
N GLN A 104 4.91 1.12 -9.17
CA GLN A 104 3.57 0.58 -8.92
C GLN A 104 2.79 1.42 -7.91
N VAL A 105 3.34 1.65 -6.72
CA VAL A 105 2.62 2.39 -5.66
C VAL A 105 2.38 3.85 -6.05
N THR A 106 3.31 4.48 -6.75
CA THR A 106 3.13 5.86 -7.21
C THR A 106 2.06 5.95 -8.30
N MET A 107 1.98 4.98 -9.22
CA MET A 107 0.93 4.92 -10.24
C MET A 107 -0.48 4.94 -9.63
N PHE A 108 -0.73 4.15 -8.59
CA PHE A 108 -2.05 4.12 -7.92
C PHE A 108 -2.41 5.46 -7.32
N LEU A 109 -1.49 6.05 -6.57
CA LEU A 109 -1.71 7.31 -5.86
C LEU A 109 -1.82 8.50 -6.82
N GLU A 110 -1.00 8.54 -7.85
CA GLU A 110 -1.08 9.56 -8.90
C GLU A 110 -2.41 9.47 -9.67
N GLY A 111 -2.85 8.26 -9.99
CA GLY A 111 -4.17 8.01 -10.59
C GLY A 111 -5.31 8.49 -9.69
N MET A 112 -5.27 8.13 -8.42
CA MET A 112 -6.25 8.59 -7.42
C MET A 112 -6.25 10.12 -7.29
N LYS A 113 -5.07 10.77 -7.29
CA LYS A 113 -4.97 12.23 -7.23
C LYS A 113 -5.64 12.89 -8.43
N ARG A 114 -5.40 12.37 -9.65
CA ARG A 114 -6.06 12.88 -10.86
C ARG A 114 -7.57 12.74 -10.79
N HIS A 115 -8.05 11.60 -10.30
CA HIS A 115 -9.48 11.35 -10.15
C HIS A 115 -10.13 12.28 -9.12
N LEU A 116 -9.57 12.40 -7.92
CA LEU A 116 -10.09 13.29 -6.88
C LEU A 116 -10.06 14.78 -7.29
N ALA A 117 -9.03 15.19 -8.03
CA ALA A 117 -8.95 16.55 -8.55
C ALA A 117 -10.12 16.89 -9.51
N LYS A 118 -10.60 15.95 -10.32
CA LYS A 118 -11.81 16.13 -11.16
C LYS A 118 -13.07 16.32 -10.32
N GLN A 119 -13.08 15.81 -9.10
CA GLN A 119 -14.18 15.99 -8.14
C GLN A 119 -14.02 17.27 -7.29
N GLY A 120 -12.98 18.07 -7.52
CA GLY A 120 -12.66 19.26 -6.73
C GLY A 120 -12.09 18.93 -5.33
N LYS A 121 -11.71 17.71 -5.09
CA LYS A 121 -11.08 17.25 -3.84
C LYS A 121 -9.55 17.38 -3.90
N VAL A 122 -8.92 17.58 -2.76
CA VAL A 122 -7.47 17.71 -2.64
C VAL A 122 -6.88 16.43 -2.02
N LEU A 123 -6.01 15.76 -2.77
CA LEU A 123 -5.20 14.66 -2.26
C LEU A 123 -3.75 15.12 -2.09
N ASN A 124 -3.22 14.97 -0.87
CA ASN A 124 -1.81 15.18 -0.62
C ASN A 124 -1.09 13.82 -0.67
N ILE A 125 -0.05 13.75 -1.48
CA ILE A 125 0.86 12.61 -1.57
C ILE A 125 2.23 13.08 -1.14
N ALA A 126 2.82 12.42 -0.14
CA ALA A 126 4.20 12.66 0.23
C ALA A 126 5.13 11.95 -0.75
N TRP A 127 6.35 12.48 -0.92
CA TRP A 127 7.42 11.76 -1.61
C TRP A 127 7.60 10.38 -0.96
N PRO A 128 7.91 9.32 -1.72
CA PRO A 128 8.14 8.00 -1.17
C PRO A 128 9.12 8.02 0.00
N CYS A 129 8.70 7.54 1.17
CA CYS A 129 9.52 7.67 2.37
C CYS A 129 10.69 6.67 2.42
N LEU A 130 10.57 5.56 1.70
CA LEU A 130 11.63 4.58 1.54
C LEU A 130 11.82 4.30 0.06
N LEU A 131 13.06 4.50 -0.40
CA LEU A 131 13.53 4.06 -1.73
C LEU A 131 14.33 2.77 -1.60
N TYR A 132 14.84 2.49 -0.40
CA TYR A 132 15.55 1.28 -0.03
C TYR A 132 14.84 0.71 1.19
N GLY A 133 14.18 -0.43 1.04
CA GLY A 133 13.29 -0.99 2.05
C GLY A 133 13.91 -2.10 2.90
N GLY A 134 13.12 -2.61 3.85
CA GLY A 134 13.43 -3.82 4.57
C GLY A 134 13.00 -5.03 3.75
N HIS A 135 13.92 -5.96 3.54
CA HIS A 135 13.68 -7.14 2.72
C HIS A 135 13.58 -8.42 3.55
N PRO A 136 12.82 -9.41 3.08
CA PRO A 136 12.85 -10.75 3.63
C PRO A 136 14.25 -11.38 3.55
N TYR A 137 14.48 -12.37 4.40
CA TYR A 137 15.77 -13.08 4.48
C TYR A 137 16.24 -13.64 3.13
N HIS A 138 15.36 -14.18 2.33
CA HIS A 138 15.71 -14.85 1.08
C HIS A 138 16.23 -13.92 -0.03
N HIS A 139 16.03 -12.61 0.09
CA HIS A 139 16.59 -11.62 -0.85
C HIS A 139 18.07 -11.29 -0.63
N ILE A 140 18.69 -11.83 0.42
CA ILE A 140 20.09 -11.52 0.75
C ILE A 140 21.03 -11.90 -0.39
N GLY A 141 21.81 -10.92 -0.85
CA GLY A 141 22.84 -11.09 -1.86
C GLY A 141 22.35 -11.07 -3.29
N MET A 142 21.06 -10.79 -3.55
CA MET A 142 20.56 -10.58 -4.90
C MET A 142 21.07 -9.25 -5.47
N PRO A 143 21.74 -9.26 -6.64
CA PRO A 143 22.15 -8.03 -7.31
C PRO A 143 20.95 -7.16 -7.68
N GLY A 144 21.04 -5.84 -7.46
CA GLY A 144 19.95 -4.89 -7.68
C GLY A 144 19.06 -4.65 -6.45
N THR A 145 19.20 -5.49 -5.41
CA THR A 145 18.50 -5.32 -4.12
C THR A 145 19.38 -4.55 -3.13
N VAL A 146 18.82 -3.52 -2.51
CA VAL A 146 19.48 -2.75 -1.45
C VAL A 146 18.74 -2.96 -0.14
N ILE A 147 19.32 -3.80 0.72
CA ILE A 147 18.73 -4.18 2.01
C ILE A 147 19.09 -3.14 3.07
N MET A 148 18.06 -2.61 3.74
CA MET A 148 18.22 -1.73 4.90
C MET A 148 18.00 -2.54 6.19
N PRO A 149 18.77 -2.27 7.26
CA PRO A 149 18.48 -2.82 8.57
C PRO A 149 17.05 -2.48 9.03
N GLN A 150 16.38 -3.44 9.67
CA GLN A 150 14.99 -3.27 10.10
C GLN A 150 14.78 -2.04 10.97
N GLU A 151 15.70 -1.80 11.91
CA GLU A 151 15.67 -0.64 12.81
C GLU A 151 15.74 0.70 12.05
N VAL A 152 16.49 0.76 10.94
CA VAL A 152 16.57 1.95 10.09
C VAL A 152 15.25 2.19 9.38
N VAL A 153 14.62 1.14 8.86
CA VAL A 153 13.30 1.22 8.22
C VAL A 153 12.25 1.72 9.23
N VAL A 154 12.21 1.11 10.43
CA VAL A 154 11.28 1.48 11.50
C VAL A 154 11.48 2.93 11.92
N GLU A 155 12.73 3.37 12.18
CA GLU A 155 13.01 4.74 12.58
C GLU A 155 12.70 5.75 11.46
N THR A 156 12.93 5.39 10.20
CA THR A 156 12.54 6.24 9.06
C THR A 156 11.03 6.50 9.07
N VAL A 157 10.23 5.45 9.25
CA VAL A 157 8.76 5.56 9.33
C VAL A 157 8.35 6.46 10.49
N VAL A 158 8.92 6.25 11.70
CA VAL A 158 8.64 7.06 12.89
C VAL A 158 8.91 8.55 12.63
N HIS A 159 10.06 8.87 12.05
CA HIS A 159 10.46 10.25 11.82
C HIS A 159 9.68 10.92 10.69
N VAL A 160 9.34 10.19 9.62
CA VAL A 160 8.47 10.70 8.55
C VAL A 160 7.08 11.01 9.09
N MET A 161 6.49 10.09 9.87
CA MET A 161 5.17 10.32 10.49
C MET A 161 5.20 11.50 11.46
N ALA A 162 6.25 11.61 12.29
CA ALA A 162 6.40 12.73 13.23
C ALA A 162 6.53 14.07 12.49
N GLY A 163 7.33 14.14 11.43
CA GLY A 163 7.48 15.35 10.63
C GLY A 163 6.21 15.76 9.91
N LEU A 164 5.48 14.83 9.32
CA LEU A 164 4.19 15.11 8.67
C LEU A 164 3.14 15.56 9.70
N TRP A 165 3.10 14.92 10.86
CA TRP A 165 2.20 15.34 11.92
C TRP A 165 2.54 16.75 12.45
N ASP A 166 3.83 17.05 12.60
CA ASP A 166 4.30 18.37 13.01
C ASP A 166 3.94 19.48 12.00
N ASP A 167 4.00 19.15 10.71
CA ASP A 167 3.59 20.06 9.63
C ASP A 167 2.07 20.22 9.51
N GLY A 168 1.28 19.53 10.35
CA GLY A 168 -0.17 19.69 10.47
C GLY A 168 -1.01 18.64 9.77
N TYR A 169 -0.43 17.63 9.13
CA TYR A 169 -1.19 16.48 8.66
C TYR A 169 -1.66 15.64 9.85
N ARG A 170 -2.92 15.29 9.89
CA ARG A 170 -3.54 14.56 11.02
C ARG A 170 -4.01 13.16 10.65
N LYS A 171 -4.05 12.85 9.37
CA LYS A 171 -4.42 11.54 8.83
C LYS A 171 -3.30 11.11 7.90
N ILE A 172 -2.50 10.13 8.33
CA ILE A 172 -1.28 9.70 7.66
C ILE A 172 -1.43 8.24 7.29
N ILE A 173 -1.49 7.98 5.99
CA ILE A 173 -1.71 6.65 5.43
C ILE A 173 -0.44 6.20 4.71
N LEU A 174 0.23 5.19 5.25
CA LEU A 174 1.37 4.54 4.61
C LEU A 174 0.82 3.53 3.59
N VAL A 175 1.15 3.68 2.32
CA VAL A 175 0.72 2.75 1.27
C VAL A 175 1.88 1.85 0.90
N ASN A 176 1.81 0.61 1.36
CA ASN A 176 2.88 -0.36 1.18
C ASN A 176 2.82 -1.05 -0.17
N ASN A 177 3.97 -1.17 -0.81
CA ASN A 177 4.17 -1.99 -2.00
C ASN A 177 5.49 -2.75 -1.93
N HIS A 178 5.64 -3.56 -0.92
CA HIS A 178 6.77 -4.50 -0.78
C HIS A 178 6.52 -5.45 0.38
N GLY A 179 7.21 -6.58 0.42
CA GLY A 179 7.17 -7.57 1.49
C GLY A 179 7.73 -7.10 2.84
N GLN A 180 7.38 -5.89 3.28
CA GLN A 180 7.89 -5.26 4.51
C GLN A 180 6.79 -4.78 5.48
N LEU A 181 5.57 -5.29 5.34
CA LEU A 181 4.41 -4.83 6.10
C LEU A 181 4.67 -4.74 7.61
N TRP A 182 5.31 -5.77 8.20
CA TRP A 182 5.62 -5.80 9.64
C TRP A 182 6.54 -4.66 10.10
N ASN A 183 7.49 -4.23 9.25
CA ASN A 183 8.37 -3.11 9.55
C ASN A 183 7.58 -1.80 9.63
N LEU A 184 6.63 -1.61 8.71
CA LEU A 184 5.79 -0.41 8.67
C LEU A 184 4.81 -0.38 9.83
N VAL A 185 4.17 -1.52 10.14
CA VAL A 185 3.29 -1.65 11.32
C VAL A 185 4.08 -1.39 12.60
N THR A 186 5.30 -1.93 12.72
CA THR A 186 6.18 -1.65 13.86
C THR A 186 6.51 -0.16 13.96
N GLY A 187 6.87 0.48 12.85
CA GLY A 187 7.16 1.93 12.79
C GLY A 187 5.96 2.77 13.23
N LEU A 188 4.76 2.46 12.72
CA LEU A 188 3.52 3.11 13.13
C LEU A 188 3.26 2.93 14.63
N GLN A 189 3.39 1.72 15.16
CA GLN A 189 3.22 1.45 16.59
C GLN A 189 4.27 2.17 17.44
N GLN A 190 5.52 2.24 16.99
CA GLN A 190 6.56 3.00 17.69
C GLN A 190 6.25 4.49 17.69
N PHE A 191 5.80 5.05 16.57
CA PHE A 191 5.36 6.45 16.49
C PHE A 191 4.23 6.73 17.49
N THR A 192 3.17 5.94 17.47
CA THR A 192 2.01 6.13 18.35
C THR A 192 2.36 5.98 19.82
N LYS A 193 3.22 5.01 20.17
CA LYS A 193 3.68 4.82 21.56
C LYS A 193 4.54 5.98 22.05
N ARG A 194 5.49 6.44 21.24
CA ARG A 194 6.46 7.47 21.64
C ARG A 194 5.82 8.84 21.79
N TYR A 195 4.95 9.21 20.86
CA TYR A 195 4.42 10.56 20.80
C TYR A 195 3.04 10.70 21.45
N GLN A 196 2.20 9.67 21.40
CA GLN A 196 0.86 9.72 22.01
C GLN A 196 0.08 10.94 21.51
N VAL A 197 -0.03 11.09 20.20
CA VAL A 197 -0.74 12.19 19.55
C VAL A 197 -2.00 11.69 18.84
N PRO A 198 -3.10 12.47 18.83
CA PRO A 198 -4.32 12.05 18.16
C PRO A 198 -4.20 12.22 16.64
N GLY A 199 -4.85 11.33 15.92
CA GLY A 199 -4.90 11.31 14.44
C GLY A 199 -5.45 10.01 13.92
N ILE A 200 -5.48 9.86 12.61
CA ILE A 200 -5.77 8.60 11.93
C ILE A 200 -4.47 8.13 11.28
N PHE A 201 -4.01 6.96 11.68
CA PHE A 201 -2.75 6.39 11.22
C PHE A 201 -2.99 4.97 10.74
N GLU A 202 -2.63 4.69 9.49
CA GLU A 202 -2.93 3.42 8.85
C GLU A 202 -1.74 2.95 8.00
N VAL A 203 -1.59 1.63 7.87
CA VAL A 203 -0.76 1.00 6.85
C VAL A 203 -1.69 0.29 5.88
N PHE A 204 -1.81 0.82 4.68
CA PHE A 204 -2.59 0.21 3.62
C PHE A 204 -1.68 -0.69 2.78
N ASP A 205 -1.83 -2.00 2.95
CA ASP A 205 -1.20 -3.01 2.11
C ASP A 205 -2.15 -3.33 0.95
N TRP A 206 -1.86 -2.75 -0.21
CA TRP A 206 -2.77 -2.83 -1.36
C TRP A 206 -3.01 -4.26 -1.82
N HIS A 207 -1.99 -5.09 -1.79
CA HIS A 207 -2.05 -6.47 -2.24
C HIS A 207 -3.04 -7.28 -1.38
N ARG A 208 -2.96 -7.16 -0.05
CA ARG A 208 -3.86 -7.86 0.88
C ARG A 208 -5.26 -7.28 0.85
N SER A 209 -5.39 -6.00 0.59
CA SER A 209 -6.68 -5.30 0.57
C SER A 209 -7.59 -5.72 -0.58
N VAL A 210 -7.02 -6.17 -1.70
CA VAL A 210 -7.75 -6.59 -2.91
C VAL A 210 -7.32 -7.96 -3.42
N ARG A 211 -6.89 -8.84 -2.53
CA ARG A 211 -6.33 -10.17 -2.84
C ARG A 211 -7.23 -11.05 -3.70
N GLU A 212 -8.54 -10.85 -3.64
CA GLU A 212 -9.53 -11.60 -4.44
C GLU A 212 -9.28 -11.42 -5.94
N PHE A 213 -8.75 -10.25 -6.34
CA PHE A 213 -8.42 -9.93 -7.72
C PHE A 213 -7.10 -10.53 -8.19
N PHE A 214 -6.24 -10.96 -7.26
CA PHE A 214 -4.98 -11.65 -7.52
C PHE A 214 -5.08 -13.17 -7.34
N GLN A 215 -6.25 -13.69 -6.97
CA GLN A 215 -6.43 -15.14 -6.85
C GLN A 215 -6.37 -15.78 -8.24
N PRO A 216 -5.50 -16.79 -8.45
CA PRO A 216 -5.40 -17.47 -9.74
C PRO A 216 -6.73 -18.08 -10.17
N ASN A 217 -7.01 -17.97 -11.48
CA ASN A 217 -8.20 -18.56 -12.09
C ASN A 217 -9.51 -18.20 -11.33
N ASN A 218 -9.62 -16.95 -10.93
CA ASN A 218 -10.76 -16.47 -10.12
C ASN A 218 -12.09 -16.38 -10.88
N GLY A 219 -12.09 -16.68 -12.18
CA GLY A 219 -13.27 -16.70 -13.04
C GLY A 219 -13.57 -15.38 -13.75
N GLN A 220 -12.74 -14.37 -13.58
CA GLN A 220 -12.80 -13.15 -14.36
C GLN A 220 -12.09 -13.32 -15.71
N GLU A 221 -12.52 -12.56 -16.72
CA GLU A 221 -11.75 -12.39 -17.93
C GLU A 221 -10.42 -11.72 -17.61
N ASN A 222 -9.34 -12.10 -18.29
CA ASN A 222 -8.00 -11.59 -18.03
C ASN A 222 -7.55 -11.70 -16.56
N CYS A 223 -7.97 -12.73 -15.81
CA CYS A 223 -7.51 -12.95 -14.44
C CYS A 223 -6.07 -13.50 -14.41
N MET A 224 -5.44 -13.42 -13.25
CA MET A 224 -4.17 -14.08 -13.01
C MET A 224 -4.33 -15.61 -13.12
N GLU A 225 -3.33 -16.29 -13.63
CA GLU A 225 -3.30 -17.76 -13.78
C GLU A 225 -2.42 -18.41 -12.72
N THR A 226 -1.47 -17.65 -12.16
CA THR A 226 -0.49 -18.13 -11.19
C THR A 226 -0.56 -17.33 -9.88
N PRO A 227 -0.08 -17.92 -8.76
CA PRO A 227 0.01 -17.21 -7.48
C PRO A 227 0.87 -15.95 -7.56
N PHE A 228 0.51 -14.95 -6.76
CA PHE A 228 1.34 -13.78 -6.54
C PHE A 228 2.60 -14.18 -5.77
N ASN A 229 3.76 -13.88 -6.35
CA ASN A 229 5.07 -14.06 -5.75
C ASN A 229 5.95 -12.84 -6.07
N HIS A 230 7.20 -13.06 -6.49
CA HIS A 230 8.16 -11.99 -6.74
C HIS A 230 8.53 -11.92 -8.23
N ALA A 231 8.48 -10.73 -8.83
CA ALA A 231 8.69 -10.49 -10.27
C ALA A 231 7.84 -11.41 -11.16
N CYS A 232 6.72 -11.88 -10.65
CA CYS A 232 5.85 -12.90 -11.22
C CYS A 232 4.88 -12.33 -12.27
N GLU A 233 3.94 -13.16 -12.71
CA GLU A 233 2.85 -12.76 -13.61
C GLU A 233 2.16 -11.46 -13.14
N SER A 234 1.81 -11.39 -11.86
CA SER A 234 1.06 -10.25 -11.33
C SER A 234 1.86 -8.96 -11.37
N GLU A 235 3.07 -8.93 -10.81
CA GLU A 235 3.90 -7.72 -10.79
C GLU A 235 4.31 -7.28 -12.19
N THR A 236 4.62 -8.24 -13.05
CA THR A 236 4.92 -7.97 -14.46
C THR A 236 3.72 -7.38 -15.19
N SER A 237 2.52 -7.89 -14.96
CA SER A 237 1.29 -7.34 -15.53
C SER A 237 1.02 -5.89 -15.07
N LEU A 238 1.21 -5.61 -13.79
CA LEU A 238 1.10 -4.26 -13.22
C LEU A 238 2.08 -3.29 -13.90
N GLY A 239 3.32 -3.71 -14.07
CA GLY A 239 4.34 -2.91 -14.77
C GLY A 239 4.02 -2.70 -16.25
N LEU A 240 3.60 -3.73 -16.95
CA LEU A 240 3.20 -3.65 -18.37
C LEU A 240 2.04 -2.67 -18.60
N LEU A 241 1.12 -2.54 -17.64
CA LEU A 241 0.07 -1.53 -17.73
C LEU A 241 0.59 -0.13 -17.41
N GLY A 242 1.40 0.02 -16.35
CA GLY A 242 1.76 1.33 -15.82
C GLY A 242 2.92 2.02 -16.53
N PHE A 243 4.00 1.28 -16.81
CA PHE A 243 5.28 1.79 -17.31
C PHE A 243 5.97 0.82 -18.26
N PRO A 244 5.30 0.44 -19.38
CA PRO A 244 5.78 -0.58 -20.30
C PRO A 244 7.16 -0.29 -20.91
N ASP A 245 7.52 0.97 -21.08
CA ASP A 245 8.81 1.37 -21.65
C ASP A 245 10.02 1.01 -20.75
N MET A 246 9.78 0.62 -19.50
CA MET A 246 10.82 0.19 -18.56
C MET A 246 10.97 -1.33 -18.50
N ILE A 247 10.23 -2.08 -19.32
CA ILE A 247 10.13 -3.55 -19.25
C ILE A 247 10.66 -4.19 -20.52
N ASP A 248 11.51 -5.21 -20.37
CA ASP A 248 12.02 -6.01 -21.47
C ASP A 248 11.56 -7.47 -21.35
N MET A 249 10.38 -7.77 -21.86
CA MET A 249 9.78 -9.11 -21.81
C MET A 249 10.61 -10.19 -22.50
N SER A 250 11.55 -9.83 -23.38
CA SER A 250 12.45 -10.80 -24.02
C SER A 250 13.41 -11.46 -23.01
N ARG A 251 13.54 -10.88 -21.81
CA ARG A 251 14.38 -11.36 -20.70
C ARG A 251 13.59 -12.04 -19.59
N ALA A 252 12.26 -12.12 -19.70
CA ALA A 252 11.44 -12.79 -18.71
C ALA A 252 11.72 -14.30 -18.69
N VAL A 253 11.89 -14.86 -17.49
CA VAL A 253 12.17 -16.28 -17.28
C VAL A 253 11.27 -16.82 -16.18
N ASP A 254 10.60 -17.94 -16.44
CA ASP A 254 9.78 -18.63 -15.44
C ASP A 254 10.66 -19.42 -14.49
N THR A 255 10.40 -19.25 -13.18
CA THR A 255 11.12 -19.94 -12.12
C THR A 255 10.18 -20.50 -11.07
N LYS A 256 10.69 -21.35 -10.18
CA LYS A 256 9.95 -21.90 -9.04
C LYS A 256 10.78 -21.79 -7.78
N PRO A 257 10.16 -21.46 -6.64
CA PRO A 257 10.87 -21.50 -5.36
C PRO A 257 11.26 -22.93 -5.01
N GLU A 258 12.40 -23.09 -4.35
CA GLU A 258 12.88 -24.37 -3.85
C GLU A 258 12.89 -24.33 -2.30
N PRO A 259 11.80 -24.73 -1.63
CA PRO A 259 11.77 -24.79 -0.18
C PRO A 259 12.56 -25.99 0.34
N PHE A 260 13.16 -25.87 1.52
CA PHE A 260 13.83 -26.98 2.21
C PHE A 260 12.83 -27.97 2.80
N LEU A 261 11.60 -27.57 3.04
CA LEU A 261 10.52 -28.38 3.59
C LEU A 261 9.33 -28.37 2.62
N ASP A 262 8.52 -29.40 2.68
CA ASP A 262 7.26 -29.47 1.95
C ASP A 262 6.33 -28.32 2.32
N THR A 263 5.45 -27.93 1.42
CA THR A 263 4.45 -26.88 1.64
C THR A 263 3.45 -27.29 2.72
N GLY A 264 2.89 -26.32 3.43
CA GLY A 264 1.80 -26.53 4.39
C GLY A 264 2.22 -26.53 5.86
N TRP A 265 3.51 -26.51 6.18
CA TRP A 265 4.00 -26.43 7.55
C TRP A 265 3.79 -25.05 8.20
N PHE A 266 3.80 -24.02 7.41
CA PHE A 266 3.67 -22.64 7.86
C PHE A 266 2.39 -22.05 7.29
N ASP A 267 1.45 -21.72 8.13
CA ASP A 267 0.22 -21.02 7.78
C ASP A 267 0.04 -19.83 8.71
N ASN A 268 0.50 -18.68 8.24
CA ASN A 268 0.39 -17.40 8.94
C ASN A 268 -0.96 -16.70 8.67
N SER A 269 -1.87 -17.37 7.95
CA SER A 269 -3.18 -16.80 7.68
C SER A 269 -4.01 -16.73 8.94
N THR A 270 -4.37 -15.53 9.36
CA THR A 270 -5.38 -15.26 10.37
C THR A 270 -6.79 -15.20 9.78
N ASP A 271 -6.90 -15.28 8.46
CA ASP A 271 -8.16 -15.23 7.74
C ASP A 271 -8.74 -16.63 7.57
N ASN A 272 -9.76 -16.94 8.35
CA ASN A 272 -10.43 -18.23 8.33
C ASN A 272 -11.22 -18.51 7.03
N TYR A 273 -11.46 -17.50 6.21
CA TYR A 273 -12.30 -17.61 5.00
C TYR A 273 -11.47 -17.61 3.72
N HIS A 274 -10.39 -16.86 3.70
CA HIS A 274 -9.46 -16.79 2.59
C HIS A 274 -8.06 -17.11 3.10
N ARG A 275 -7.50 -18.19 2.64
CA ARG A 275 -6.07 -18.42 2.82
C ARG A 275 -5.35 -17.45 1.90
N PRO A 276 -4.63 -16.44 2.41
CA PRO A 276 -3.82 -15.59 1.56
C PRO A 276 -2.78 -16.47 0.87
N HIS A 277 -2.35 -16.05 -0.30
CA HIS A 277 -1.14 -16.61 -0.86
C HIS A 277 -0.01 -16.34 0.11
N ARG A 278 0.73 -17.35 0.40
CA ARG A 278 1.79 -17.39 1.39
C ARG A 278 3.12 -17.07 0.73
N TRP A 279 3.25 -15.91 0.14
CA TRP A 279 4.52 -15.54 -0.46
C TRP A 279 5.62 -15.25 0.56
N ASP A 280 5.26 -14.96 1.82
CA ASP A 280 6.17 -14.90 2.97
C ASP A 280 6.32 -16.26 3.70
N GLU A 281 5.65 -17.27 3.25
CA GLU A 281 5.63 -18.62 3.87
C GLU A 281 6.99 -19.30 3.82
N GLY A 282 7.83 -18.91 2.90
CA GLY A 282 9.16 -19.45 2.71
C GLY A 282 10.26 -18.84 3.58
N GLU A 283 9.98 -17.77 4.30
CA GLU A 283 10.99 -17.12 5.12
C GLU A 283 11.53 -18.07 6.21
N GLY A 284 12.84 -18.25 6.20
CA GLY A 284 13.53 -19.15 7.14
C GLY A 284 13.55 -20.63 6.74
N HIS A 285 12.78 -21.05 5.72
CA HIS A 285 12.83 -22.43 5.20
C HIS A 285 12.96 -22.54 3.68
N ALA A 286 12.97 -21.43 2.96
CA ALA A 286 13.34 -21.39 1.55
C ALA A 286 14.82 -21.09 1.37
N ALA A 287 15.40 -21.61 0.29
CA ALA A 287 16.74 -21.21 -0.12
C ALA A 287 16.74 -19.73 -0.51
N ILE A 288 17.85 -19.03 -0.25
CA ILE A 288 17.98 -17.64 -0.70
C ILE A 288 17.93 -17.59 -2.23
N GLU A 289 17.28 -16.55 -2.78
CA GLU A 289 17.03 -16.40 -4.23
C GLU A 289 18.28 -16.50 -5.07
N ARG A 290 19.40 -15.97 -4.59
CA ARG A 290 20.69 -16.08 -5.28
C ARG A 290 21.07 -17.51 -5.69
N TYR A 291 20.59 -18.53 -5.01
CA TYR A 291 20.84 -19.93 -5.30
C TYR A 291 19.65 -20.65 -5.92
N ALA A 292 18.45 -20.37 -5.40
CA ALA A 292 17.24 -21.04 -5.85
C ALA A 292 16.67 -20.45 -7.15
N THR A 293 16.72 -19.13 -7.27
CA THR A 293 16.15 -18.37 -8.41
C THR A 293 17.10 -17.23 -8.81
N PRO A 294 18.33 -17.56 -9.27
CA PRO A 294 19.37 -16.57 -9.58
C PRO A 294 18.95 -15.55 -10.65
N GLU A 295 17.90 -15.83 -11.40
CA GLU A 295 17.25 -14.91 -12.33
C GLU A 295 16.56 -13.74 -11.61
N GLY A 296 16.31 -13.86 -10.30
CA GLY A 296 15.65 -12.84 -9.49
C GLY A 296 14.14 -12.75 -9.69
N CYS A 297 13.53 -13.86 -10.07
CA CYS A 297 12.09 -13.99 -10.25
C CYS A 297 11.61 -15.26 -9.54
N VAL A 298 10.44 -15.21 -8.93
CA VAL A 298 9.73 -16.38 -8.38
C VAL A 298 8.34 -16.41 -8.96
N GLY A 299 8.10 -17.24 -9.96
CA GLY A 299 6.80 -17.36 -10.64
C GLY A 299 6.91 -17.38 -12.15
N THR A 300 5.84 -16.99 -12.82
CA THR A 300 5.65 -17.16 -14.27
C THR A 300 5.40 -15.82 -14.97
N PRO A 301 6.42 -14.93 -15.08
CA PRO A 301 6.25 -13.62 -15.72
C PRO A 301 5.96 -13.69 -17.23
N THR A 302 6.29 -14.79 -17.90
CA THR A 302 6.17 -14.91 -19.37
C THR A 302 4.72 -14.87 -19.86
N ILE A 303 3.75 -15.15 -18.99
CA ILE A 303 2.31 -15.11 -19.32
C ILE A 303 1.64 -13.78 -18.91
N ALA A 304 2.43 -12.82 -18.40
CA ALA A 304 1.91 -11.53 -17.98
C ALA A 304 1.39 -10.70 -19.16
N THR A 305 0.32 -9.98 -18.95
CA THR A 305 -0.23 -9.01 -19.90
C THR A 305 -0.75 -7.77 -19.17
N ALA A 306 -0.75 -6.60 -19.82
CA ALA A 306 -1.31 -5.39 -19.27
C ALA A 306 -2.81 -5.54 -18.90
N ASP A 307 -3.56 -6.32 -19.65
CA ASP A 307 -5.00 -6.52 -19.44
C ASP A 307 -5.30 -7.18 -18.09
N LYS A 308 -4.46 -8.13 -17.67
CA LYS A 308 -4.59 -8.80 -16.37
C LYS A 308 -4.45 -7.85 -15.17
N ALA A 309 -3.77 -6.72 -15.35
CA ALA A 309 -3.56 -5.73 -14.29
C ALA A 309 -4.71 -4.73 -14.14
N LYS A 310 -5.52 -4.51 -15.17
CA LYS A 310 -6.53 -3.42 -15.20
C LYS A 310 -7.51 -3.50 -14.04
N ARG A 311 -8.13 -4.64 -13.86
CA ARG A 311 -9.15 -4.83 -12.82
C ARG A 311 -8.59 -4.78 -11.40
N PRO A 312 -7.46 -5.44 -11.06
CA PRO A 312 -6.80 -5.26 -9.77
C PRO A 312 -6.43 -3.81 -9.46
N ILE A 313 -5.86 -3.08 -10.42
CA ILE A 313 -5.49 -1.66 -10.24
C ILE A 313 -6.73 -0.79 -9.99
N LEU A 314 -7.81 -1.00 -10.74
CA LEU A 314 -9.05 -0.29 -10.49
C LEU A 314 -9.59 -0.56 -9.08
N ALA A 315 -9.55 -1.81 -8.63
CA ALA A 315 -9.97 -2.17 -7.27
C ALA A 315 -9.12 -1.45 -6.19
N ILE A 316 -7.79 -1.37 -6.37
CA ILE A 316 -6.89 -0.64 -5.47
C ILE A 316 -7.26 0.85 -5.43
N CYS A 317 -7.42 1.49 -6.60
CA CYS A 317 -7.76 2.90 -6.68
C CYS A 317 -9.11 3.20 -5.99
N ARG A 318 -10.12 2.38 -6.24
CA ARG A 318 -11.45 2.51 -5.60
C ARG A 318 -11.42 2.31 -4.09
N MET A 319 -10.60 1.37 -3.62
CA MET A 319 -10.41 1.15 -2.18
C MET A 319 -9.74 2.35 -1.50
N LEU A 320 -8.71 2.91 -2.13
CA LEU A 320 -8.01 4.10 -1.62
C LEU A 320 -8.94 5.33 -1.61
N GLU A 321 -9.77 5.50 -2.64
CA GLU A 321 -10.79 6.56 -2.70
C GLU A 321 -11.82 6.40 -1.58
N LEU A 322 -12.34 5.18 -1.38
CA LEU A 322 -13.30 4.90 -0.32
C LEU A 322 -12.72 5.20 1.07
N LEU A 323 -11.45 4.85 1.31
CA LEU A 323 -10.74 5.16 2.56
C LEU A 323 -10.61 6.68 2.75
N TYR A 324 -10.23 7.41 1.70
CA TYR A 324 -10.15 8.87 1.73
C TYR A 324 -11.51 9.50 2.08
N ASP A 325 -12.59 9.07 1.43
CA ASP A 325 -13.93 9.61 1.63
C ASP A 325 -14.48 9.26 3.02
N GLU A 326 -14.23 8.07 3.53
CA GLU A 326 -14.62 7.69 4.88
C GLU A 326 -13.91 8.53 5.93
N ILE A 327 -12.59 8.72 5.81
CA ILE A 327 -11.81 9.57 6.72
C ILE A 327 -12.28 11.02 6.64
N SER A 328 -12.43 11.57 5.44
CA SER A 328 -12.86 12.96 5.23
C SER A 328 -14.25 13.24 5.78
N THR A 329 -15.14 12.26 5.71
CA THR A 329 -16.53 12.37 6.21
C THR A 329 -16.59 12.30 7.74
N LYS A 330 -15.83 11.37 8.34
CA LYS A 330 -15.83 11.17 9.80
C LYS A 330 -15.01 12.21 10.55
N TYR A 331 -13.94 12.65 9.93
CA TYR A 331 -12.97 13.60 10.51
C TYR A 331 -12.58 14.63 9.44
N PRO A 332 -13.41 15.66 9.20
CA PRO A 332 -13.07 16.77 8.31
C PRO A 332 -11.71 17.39 8.63
N ALA A 333 -11.16 18.19 7.71
CA ALA A 333 -9.86 18.82 7.90
C ALA A 333 -9.80 19.61 9.23
N GLY A 334 -8.77 19.36 10.01
CA GLY A 334 -8.58 19.93 11.35
C GLY A 334 -9.26 19.17 12.50
N GLU A 335 -10.11 18.18 12.21
CA GLU A 335 -10.72 17.33 13.23
C GLU A 335 -9.96 16.03 13.41
N VAL A 336 -9.85 15.59 14.66
CA VAL A 336 -9.20 14.33 15.06
C VAL A 336 -10.01 13.64 16.16
N PRO A 337 -9.84 12.33 16.38
CA PRO A 337 -10.38 11.69 17.58
C PRO A 337 -9.89 12.40 18.84
N LYS A 338 -10.70 12.40 19.91
CA LYS A 338 -10.28 12.97 21.19
C LYS A 338 -9.04 12.26 21.72
N ALA A 339 -8.07 13.02 22.22
CA ALA A 339 -6.81 12.48 22.73
C ALA A 339 -7.03 11.35 23.74
N GLU A 340 -7.95 11.54 24.68
CA GLU A 340 -8.26 10.58 25.76
C GLU A 340 -8.83 9.24 25.25
N THR A 341 -9.33 9.19 24.01
CA THR A 341 -9.88 7.95 23.43
C THR A 341 -8.84 7.07 22.77
N MET A 342 -7.65 7.62 22.48
CA MET A 342 -6.63 6.87 21.72
C MET A 342 -5.20 7.06 22.28
N THR A 343 -5.01 7.93 23.26
CA THR A 343 -3.71 8.22 23.87
C THR A 343 -3.83 8.29 25.39
N MET A 344 -2.71 8.33 26.09
CA MET A 344 -2.66 8.57 27.54
C MET A 344 -2.63 10.06 27.90
N ARG A 345 -2.75 10.96 26.91
CA ARG A 345 -2.73 12.41 27.11
C ARG A 345 -4.14 12.98 27.17
N THR A 346 -4.26 14.12 27.82
CA THR A 346 -5.50 14.89 27.81
C THR A 346 -5.58 15.81 26.58
N SER A 347 -6.78 16.20 26.21
CA SER A 347 -7.01 17.19 25.15
C SER A 347 -6.33 18.53 25.46
N GLU A 348 -6.22 18.91 26.74
CA GLU A 348 -5.54 20.14 27.18
C GLU A 348 -4.03 20.08 26.96
N GLU A 349 -3.40 18.93 27.26
CA GLU A 349 -1.96 18.71 27.02
C GLU A 349 -1.62 18.80 25.54
N ILE A 350 -2.49 18.28 24.68
CA ILE A 350 -2.28 18.21 23.23
C ILE A 350 -2.67 19.50 22.50
N ALA A 351 -3.56 20.31 23.03
CA ALA A 351 -4.09 21.49 22.35
C ALA A 351 -3.02 22.41 21.73
N PRO A 352 -1.88 22.71 22.40
CA PRO A 352 -0.84 23.54 21.78
C PRO A 352 -0.20 22.93 20.54
N PHE A 353 -0.14 21.61 20.46
CA PHE A 353 0.49 20.85 19.36
C PHE A 353 -0.46 20.63 18.17
N LEU A 354 -1.77 20.80 18.39
CA LEU A 354 -2.80 20.71 17.34
C LEU A 354 -3.04 22.05 16.64
N LYS A 355 -2.52 23.15 17.15
CA LYS A 355 -2.63 24.46 16.50
C LYS A 355 -1.96 24.46 15.13
N GLU A 356 -2.36 25.42 14.28
CA GLU A 356 -1.69 25.65 13.00
C GLU A 356 -0.19 25.89 13.22
N PRO A 357 0.69 25.18 12.51
CA PRO A 357 2.13 25.37 12.63
C PRO A 357 2.54 26.85 12.53
N LEU A 358 3.42 27.28 13.42
CA LEU A 358 3.92 28.65 13.56
C LEU A 358 2.88 29.69 14.00
N SER A 359 1.65 29.32 14.31
CA SER A 359 0.68 30.22 14.92
C SER A 359 1.00 30.50 16.38
N GLU A 360 0.38 31.53 16.97
CA GLU A 360 0.56 31.89 18.36
C GLU A 360 0.21 30.73 19.31
N GLY A 361 1.17 30.38 20.15
CA GLY A 361 1.05 29.29 21.12
C GLY A 361 1.09 27.88 20.52
N TRP A 362 1.44 27.71 19.25
CA TRP A 362 1.77 26.40 18.69
C TRP A 362 3.06 25.85 19.30
N LYS A 363 3.11 24.53 19.47
CA LYS A 363 4.29 23.78 19.87
C LYS A 363 4.54 22.64 18.90
N SER A 364 5.81 22.43 18.54
CA SER A 364 6.24 21.33 17.72
C SER A 364 6.19 20.00 18.46
N ILE A 365 5.87 18.91 17.75
CA ILE A 365 5.89 17.53 18.27
C ILE A 365 7.27 17.17 18.88
N TRP A 366 8.34 17.79 18.40
CA TRP A 366 9.70 17.58 18.91
C TRP A 366 9.90 18.12 20.33
N GLN A 367 9.02 18.98 20.80
CA GLN A 367 9.00 19.50 22.17
C GLN A 367 8.12 18.64 23.09
N LEU A 368 7.36 17.70 22.53
CA LEU A 368 6.45 16.87 23.28
C LEU A 368 7.25 15.82 24.08
N PRO A 369 7.10 15.75 25.41
CA PRO A 369 7.73 14.69 26.20
C PRO A 369 7.25 13.32 25.71
N LYS A 370 8.18 12.43 25.39
CA LYS A 370 7.84 11.05 25.00
C LYS A 370 7.30 10.28 26.19
N ILE A 371 6.32 9.42 25.95
CA ILE A 371 5.72 8.53 26.97
C ILE A 371 6.09 7.10 26.63
N GLY A 372 6.33 6.29 27.65
CA GLY A 372 6.62 4.87 27.50
C GLY A 372 7.99 4.48 28.05
N PRO A 373 8.32 3.19 28.01
CA PRO A 373 9.63 2.68 28.43
C PRO A 373 10.76 3.28 27.60
N ALA A 374 11.93 3.44 28.22
CA ALA A 374 13.12 3.99 27.56
C ALA A 374 13.51 3.19 26.29
N GLU A 375 13.29 1.88 26.32
CA GLU A 375 13.58 0.99 25.20
C GLU A 375 12.64 1.19 23.99
N SER A 376 11.54 1.91 24.17
CA SER A 376 10.59 2.27 23.11
C SER A 376 10.80 3.71 22.59
N LEU A 377 11.88 4.32 23.03
CA LEU A 377 12.26 5.71 22.66
C LEU A 377 13.40 5.68 21.57
#